data_269273bfea05783b9f0478262e71e72a
#
_entry.id   269273bfea05783b9f0478262e71e72a
#
_cell.length_a   1.000
_cell.length_b   1.000
_cell.length_c   1.000
_cell.angle_alpha   90.00
_cell.angle_beta   90.00
_cell.angle_gamma   90.00
#
_symmetry.space_group_name_H-M   'P 1'
#
loop_
_entity.id
_entity.type
_entity.pdbx_description
1 polymer ?
#
loop_
_entity_poly.entity_id
_entity_poly.type
_entity_poly.pdbx_seq_one_letter_code
_entity_poly.pdbx_strand_id
1 'polypeptide(L)'
;MLTTMIIVFLIGYLLIALEHPLKINKAGTALLTGTILWVLYTLGAPQFIPTASAEEFKLFLDAFPFIKDLPYADQCIRFVIDHQILDSIGEIAETLIFLIGAMITVELVDSHGGFMFITNRITTNSKRKLLFVIATITFFMSAVLDNLTTSIVMVMLIRKLIGNYKERWIFGSIIVIAANSGGAWSPIGDVTTIMLWVRGNISTSATIPHLFLPSLVSALVPVLIISRYLHGKVTPPNAFEENRDNLLLKVLKANEKLAILCIGVFCLLFVPVFKTITHLPPFMGILMGVGILWIFTELMYRKTPINEDLKLRLSKVVSRIDGATLMFFLGILLAVDALRCSGVLGSFSLWLDDTIGNVYAVNLIIGTLSAIVDNVPLVAGAIGMYPVASDAMVATAADPAYIANLAHFIQDGVFWQFLAYCAGVGGSMLIIGSAAGVVVMGLEGINFIWYLKRISLLALAGYLSGAAVYILQNVLLGI
;
A
#
# COMPACT_ATOMS: atom_id res chain seq x y z
N MET A 1 31.51 1.11 8.28
CA MET A 1 30.15 1.65 8.56
C MET A 1 29.12 1.14 7.53
N LEU A 2 29.34 1.28 6.21
CA LEU A 2 28.39 0.87 5.16
C LEU A 2 27.94 -0.60 5.33
N THR A 3 28.90 -1.53 5.42
CA THR A 3 28.62 -2.96 5.63
C THR A 3 27.80 -3.22 6.89
N THR A 4 28.05 -2.46 7.97
CA THR A 4 27.29 -2.57 9.23
C THR A 4 25.84 -2.14 9.02
N MET A 5 25.57 -1.05 8.28
CA MET A 5 24.22 -0.60 7.96
C MET A 5 23.46 -1.64 7.13
N ILE A 6 24.11 -2.23 6.12
CA ILE A 6 23.51 -3.31 5.31
C ILE A 6 23.16 -4.51 6.18
N ILE A 7 24.07 -4.95 7.06
CA ILE A 7 23.84 -6.10 7.96
C ILE A 7 22.67 -5.81 8.92
N VAL A 8 22.64 -4.62 9.53
CA VAL A 8 21.56 -4.21 10.44
C VAL A 8 20.22 -4.20 9.70
N PHE A 9 20.18 -3.65 8.48
CA PHE A 9 18.97 -3.65 7.66
C PHE A 9 18.50 -5.07 7.32
N LEU A 10 19.41 -5.95 6.87
CA LEU A 10 19.07 -7.32 6.51
C LEU A 10 18.58 -8.12 7.73
N ILE A 11 19.19 -7.93 8.91
CA ILE A 11 18.74 -8.56 10.16
C ILE A 11 17.35 -8.03 10.54
N GLY A 12 17.15 -6.70 10.53
CA GLY A 12 15.85 -6.09 10.83
C GLY A 12 14.78 -6.58 9.89
N TYR A 13 15.08 -6.65 8.61
CA TYR A 13 14.18 -7.13 7.56
C TYR A 13 13.82 -8.62 7.72
N LEU A 14 14.81 -9.46 8.07
CA LEU A 14 14.58 -10.86 8.38
C LEU A 14 13.69 -11.04 9.61
N LEU A 15 13.89 -10.24 10.66
CA LEU A 15 13.04 -10.25 11.86
C LEU A 15 11.60 -9.82 11.55
N ILE A 16 11.40 -8.83 10.65
CA ILE A 16 10.07 -8.42 10.17
C ILE A 16 9.42 -9.58 9.40
N ALA A 17 10.13 -10.22 8.47
CA ALA A 17 9.61 -11.34 7.69
C ALA A 17 9.26 -12.57 8.57
N LEU A 18 9.98 -12.74 9.67
CA LEU A 18 9.77 -13.82 10.65
C LEU A 18 8.83 -13.41 11.82
N GLU A 19 8.03 -12.35 11.70
CA GLU A 19 7.09 -11.88 12.73
C GLU A 19 6.29 -13.02 13.36
N HIS A 20 5.64 -13.85 12.53
CA HIS A 20 4.78 -14.93 12.98
C HIS A 20 5.50 -16.04 13.79
N PRO A 21 6.61 -16.63 13.31
CA PRO A 21 7.32 -17.64 14.07
C PRO A 21 8.00 -17.09 15.33
N LEU A 22 8.47 -15.84 15.30
CA LEU A 22 9.16 -15.21 16.44
C LEU A 22 8.18 -14.59 17.45
N LYS A 23 6.91 -14.38 17.05
CA LYS A 23 5.90 -13.69 17.86
C LYS A 23 6.34 -12.28 18.31
N ILE A 24 7.11 -11.60 17.50
CA ILE A 24 7.59 -10.23 17.70
C ILE A 24 6.83 -9.34 16.73
N ASN A 25 6.22 -8.27 17.25
CA ASN A 25 5.49 -7.33 16.38
C ASN A 25 6.46 -6.61 15.42
N LYS A 26 6.16 -6.68 14.11
CA LYS A 26 6.98 -6.07 13.05
C LYS A 26 7.18 -4.56 13.22
N ALA A 27 6.23 -3.84 13.82
CA ALA A 27 6.33 -2.40 14.05
C ALA A 27 7.51 -2.06 14.99
N GLY A 28 7.65 -2.77 16.10
CA GLY A 28 8.77 -2.57 17.02
C GLY A 28 10.13 -2.84 16.36
N THR A 29 10.22 -3.91 15.58
CA THR A 29 11.43 -4.25 14.82
C THR A 29 11.76 -3.17 13.77
N ALA A 30 10.78 -2.70 13.03
CA ALA A 30 10.97 -1.66 12.01
C ALA A 30 11.44 -0.33 12.62
N LEU A 31 10.80 0.13 13.71
CA LEU A 31 11.20 1.35 14.43
C LEU A 31 12.64 1.26 14.95
N LEU A 32 13.00 0.13 15.58
CA LEU A 32 14.33 -0.09 16.09
C LEU A 32 15.36 -0.08 14.95
N THR A 33 15.08 -0.79 13.85
CA THR A 33 15.95 -0.84 12.68
C THR A 33 16.15 0.54 12.07
N GLY A 34 15.06 1.30 11.84
CA GLY A 34 15.12 2.65 11.30
C GLY A 34 15.95 3.59 12.17
N THR A 35 15.72 3.57 13.49
CA THR A 35 16.47 4.41 14.44
C THR A 35 17.96 4.04 14.46
N ILE A 36 18.31 2.74 14.53
CA ILE A 36 19.71 2.29 14.54
C ILE A 36 20.40 2.72 13.23
N LEU A 37 19.75 2.59 12.09
CA LEU A 37 20.33 2.97 10.80
C LEU A 37 20.62 4.48 10.73
N TRP A 38 19.71 5.35 11.21
CA TRP A 38 19.95 6.78 11.28
C TRP A 38 21.10 7.12 12.24
N VAL A 39 21.22 6.44 13.39
CA VAL A 39 22.36 6.59 14.31
C VAL A 39 23.66 6.22 13.62
N LEU A 40 23.72 5.06 12.95
CA LEU A 40 24.91 4.61 12.21
C LEU A 40 25.26 5.57 11.07
N TYR A 41 24.26 6.07 10.35
CA TYR A 41 24.45 7.05 9.28
C TYR A 41 25.04 8.35 9.83
N THR A 42 24.48 8.91 10.90
CA THR A 42 24.96 10.16 11.53
C THR A 42 26.40 10.01 12.03
N LEU A 43 26.73 8.89 12.68
CA LEU A 43 28.10 8.61 13.14
C LEU A 43 29.08 8.43 11.97
N GLY A 44 28.61 7.96 10.83
CA GLY A 44 29.41 7.78 9.61
C GLY A 44 29.32 8.92 8.61
N ALA A 45 28.58 10.00 8.91
CA ALA A 45 28.29 11.11 7.99
C ALA A 45 29.52 11.70 7.28
N PRO A 46 30.68 11.92 7.95
CA PRO A 46 31.88 12.41 7.27
C PRO A 46 32.42 11.48 6.17
N GLN A 47 32.08 10.19 6.22
CA GLN A 47 32.48 9.19 5.20
C GLN A 47 31.48 9.09 4.05
N PHE A 48 30.18 9.28 4.33
CA PHE A 48 29.11 9.07 3.36
C PHE A 48 28.80 10.31 2.52
N ILE A 49 28.76 11.49 3.15
CA ILE A 49 28.37 12.74 2.50
C ILE A 49 29.20 13.09 1.26
N PRO A 50 30.55 12.94 1.27
CA PRO A 50 31.36 13.26 0.10
C PRO A 50 31.04 12.43 -1.15
N THR A 51 30.51 11.21 -0.96
CA THR A 51 30.20 10.28 -2.06
C THR A 51 28.72 10.25 -2.44
N ALA A 52 27.84 10.44 -1.47
CA ALA A 52 26.41 10.28 -1.66
C ALA A 52 25.65 11.59 -1.85
N SER A 53 26.07 12.68 -1.19
CA SER A 53 25.33 13.95 -1.14
C SER A 53 26.22 15.19 -1.21
N ALA A 54 27.33 15.13 -1.97
CA ALA A 54 28.31 16.21 -2.01
C ALA A 54 27.73 17.54 -2.50
N GLU A 55 26.86 17.54 -3.52
CA GLU A 55 26.25 18.75 -4.08
C GLU A 55 25.24 19.36 -3.11
N GLU A 56 24.35 18.53 -2.52
CA GLU A 56 23.37 18.97 -1.53
C GLU A 56 24.04 19.57 -0.29
N PHE A 57 25.12 18.91 0.17
CA PHE A 57 25.92 19.40 1.30
C PHE A 57 26.55 20.76 1.00
N LYS A 58 27.06 20.97 -0.22
CA LYS A 58 27.59 22.27 -0.65
C LYS A 58 26.51 23.35 -0.64
N LEU A 59 25.33 23.07 -1.20
CA LEU A 59 24.19 24.00 -1.21
C LEU A 59 23.74 24.33 0.21
N PHE A 60 23.71 23.34 1.12
CA PHE A 60 23.39 23.55 2.53
C PHE A 60 24.41 24.50 3.22
N LEU A 61 25.71 24.29 3.00
CA LEU A 61 26.75 25.17 3.55
C LEU A 61 26.68 26.59 2.97
N ASP A 62 26.27 26.73 1.71
CA ASP A 62 26.09 28.06 1.10
C ASP A 62 24.85 28.78 1.64
N ALA A 63 23.80 28.04 1.97
CA ALA A 63 22.61 28.59 2.64
C ALA A 63 22.84 28.96 4.11
N PHE A 64 23.76 28.28 4.81
CA PHE A 64 24.07 28.46 6.21
C PHE A 64 25.57 28.72 6.43
N PRO A 65 26.11 29.91 6.03
CA PRO A 65 27.56 30.17 6.04
C PRO A 65 28.22 30.03 7.42
N PHE A 66 27.50 30.28 8.50
CA PHE A 66 28.01 30.16 9.88
C PHE A 66 28.38 28.70 10.26
N ILE A 67 27.88 27.70 9.55
CA ILE A 67 28.23 26.28 9.75
C ILE A 67 29.63 25.99 9.20
N LYS A 68 30.11 26.75 8.20
CA LYS A 68 31.44 26.56 7.60
C LYS A 68 32.59 26.78 8.60
N ASP A 69 32.34 27.53 9.68
CA ASP A 69 33.34 27.77 10.74
C ASP A 69 33.49 26.60 11.71
N LEU A 70 32.59 25.59 11.67
CA LEU A 70 32.65 24.42 12.51
C LEU A 70 33.66 23.38 11.98
N PRO A 71 34.15 22.46 12.84
CA PRO A 71 34.87 21.29 12.39
C PRO A 71 34.08 20.48 11.35
N TYR A 72 34.76 19.89 10.36
CA TYR A 72 34.10 19.16 9.25
C TYR A 72 33.11 18.09 9.71
N ALA A 73 33.44 17.34 10.77
CA ALA A 73 32.52 16.35 11.33
C ALA A 73 31.22 16.99 11.85
N ASP A 74 31.32 18.15 12.50
CA ASP A 74 30.15 18.88 13.02
C ASP A 74 29.31 19.46 11.88
N GLN A 75 29.95 19.96 10.80
CA GLN A 75 29.24 20.39 9.58
C GLN A 75 28.42 19.23 9.00
N CYS A 76 28.99 18.05 8.89
CA CYS A 76 28.31 16.86 8.40
C CYS A 76 27.14 16.46 9.32
N ILE A 77 27.33 16.46 10.63
CA ILE A 77 26.26 16.16 11.60
C ILE A 77 25.12 17.16 11.49
N ARG A 78 25.45 18.46 11.37
CA ARG A 78 24.44 19.52 11.17
C ARG A 78 23.64 19.31 9.89
N PHE A 79 24.29 19.00 8.79
CA PHE A 79 23.62 18.69 7.54
C PHE A 79 22.64 17.51 7.67
N VAL A 80 23.06 16.43 8.34
CA VAL A 80 22.16 15.28 8.59
C VAL A 80 20.95 15.69 9.43
N ILE A 81 21.17 16.42 10.54
CA ILE A 81 20.10 16.74 11.50
C ILE A 81 19.17 17.84 10.97
N ASP A 82 19.74 18.92 10.44
CA ASP A 82 19.00 20.15 10.12
C ASP A 82 18.43 20.13 8.68
N HIS A 83 18.84 19.16 7.84
CA HIS A 83 18.37 19.02 6.46
C HIS A 83 17.85 17.60 6.21
N GLN A 84 18.70 16.59 6.13
CA GLN A 84 18.30 15.25 5.64
C GLN A 84 17.23 14.57 6.51
N ILE A 85 17.35 14.59 7.85
CA ILE A 85 16.33 13.99 8.73
C ILE A 85 15.00 14.77 8.62
N LEU A 86 15.03 16.09 8.54
CA LEU A 86 13.81 16.89 8.45
C LEU A 86 13.11 16.68 7.12
N ASP A 87 13.83 16.60 6.01
CA ASP A 87 13.26 16.31 4.70
C ASP A 87 12.67 14.89 4.65
N SER A 88 13.40 13.89 5.16
CA SER A 88 12.91 12.51 5.27
C SER A 88 11.64 12.42 6.11
N ILE A 89 11.59 13.07 7.28
CA ILE A 89 10.39 13.12 8.13
C ILE A 89 9.24 13.82 7.41
N GLY A 90 9.52 14.90 6.67
CA GLY A 90 8.51 15.60 5.87
C GLY A 90 7.84 14.68 4.84
N GLU A 91 8.63 13.99 4.03
CA GLU A 91 8.15 13.04 3.01
C GLU A 91 7.38 11.85 3.63
N ILE A 92 7.89 11.31 4.74
CA ILE A 92 7.24 10.21 5.47
C ILE A 92 5.92 10.70 6.08
N ALA A 93 5.89 11.90 6.66
CA ALA A 93 4.69 12.47 7.27
C ALA A 93 3.58 12.69 6.25
N GLU A 94 3.87 13.15 5.03
CA GLU A 94 2.87 13.27 3.96
C GLU A 94 2.17 11.95 3.71
N THR A 95 2.94 10.87 3.58
CA THR A 95 2.39 9.53 3.34
C THR A 95 1.59 9.03 4.54
N LEU A 96 2.11 9.17 5.76
CA LEU A 96 1.42 8.68 6.97
C LEU A 96 0.13 9.45 7.27
N ILE A 97 0.14 10.78 7.12
CA ILE A 97 -1.05 11.61 7.34
C ILE A 97 -2.14 11.24 6.32
N PHE A 98 -1.73 11.01 5.05
CA PHE A 98 -2.67 10.52 4.04
C PHE A 98 -3.29 9.18 4.44
N LEU A 99 -2.47 8.21 4.85
CA LEU A 99 -2.93 6.89 5.29
C LEU A 99 -3.88 6.99 6.50
N ILE A 100 -3.52 7.79 7.50
CA ILE A 100 -4.39 8.02 8.68
C ILE A 100 -5.74 8.59 8.25
N GLY A 101 -5.75 9.60 7.37
CA GLY A 101 -6.98 10.20 6.87
C GLY A 101 -7.85 9.23 6.08
N ALA A 102 -7.24 8.40 5.22
CA ALA A 102 -7.92 7.36 4.48
C ALA A 102 -8.52 6.30 5.43
N MET A 103 -7.74 5.79 6.38
CA MET A 103 -8.19 4.81 7.37
C MET A 103 -9.35 5.37 8.22
N ILE A 104 -9.27 6.62 8.68
CA ILE A 104 -10.38 7.28 9.41
C ILE A 104 -11.63 7.33 8.55
N THR A 105 -11.52 7.75 7.29
CA THR A 105 -12.66 7.86 6.38
C THR A 105 -13.35 6.52 6.19
N VAL A 106 -12.57 5.48 5.93
CA VAL A 106 -13.09 4.13 5.71
C VAL A 106 -13.69 3.54 6.99
N GLU A 107 -13.03 3.68 8.14
CA GLU A 107 -13.55 3.20 9.44
C GLU A 107 -14.84 3.94 9.83
N LEU A 108 -14.96 5.24 9.55
CA LEU A 108 -16.22 5.97 9.72
C LEU A 108 -17.36 5.37 8.88
N VAL A 109 -17.10 5.09 7.61
CA VAL A 109 -18.09 4.47 6.71
C VAL A 109 -18.48 3.08 7.19
N ASP A 110 -17.52 2.25 7.56
CA ASP A 110 -17.77 0.86 8.01
C ASP A 110 -18.52 0.83 9.35
N SER A 111 -18.05 1.56 10.34
CA SER A 111 -18.64 1.63 11.67
C SER A 111 -20.10 2.10 11.65
N HIS A 112 -20.49 2.91 10.66
CA HIS A 112 -21.87 3.36 10.47
C HIS A 112 -22.69 2.44 9.54
N GLY A 113 -22.10 1.32 9.08
CA GLY A 113 -22.78 0.33 8.25
C GLY A 113 -22.99 0.76 6.80
N GLY A 114 -22.18 1.69 6.28
CA GLY A 114 -22.25 2.13 4.90
C GLY A 114 -22.09 0.97 3.91
N PHE A 115 -21.15 0.05 4.17
CA PHE A 115 -20.93 -1.10 3.30
C PHE A 115 -22.03 -2.16 3.34
N MET A 116 -22.91 -2.15 4.34
CA MET A 116 -24.07 -3.06 4.39
C MET A 116 -25.00 -2.86 3.20
N PHE A 117 -25.03 -1.67 2.60
CA PHE A 117 -25.82 -1.41 1.40
C PHE A 117 -25.36 -2.26 0.20
N ILE A 118 -24.06 -2.46 0.07
CA ILE A 118 -23.43 -3.30 -0.97
C ILE A 118 -23.65 -4.77 -0.63
N THR A 119 -23.35 -5.16 0.61
CA THR A 119 -23.32 -6.56 1.04
C THR A 119 -24.71 -7.20 1.10
N ASN A 120 -25.74 -6.44 1.48
CA ASN A 120 -27.11 -6.94 1.58
C ASN A 120 -27.78 -7.23 0.21
N ARG A 121 -27.19 -6.77 -0.89
CA ARG A 121 -27.70 -7.05 -2.26
C ARG A 121 -27.23 -8.39 -2.82
N ILE A 122 -26.36 -9.09 -2.13
CA ILE A 122 -25.84 -10.39 -2.56
C ILE A 122 -26.81 -11.50 -2.11
N THR A 123 -27.62 -11.97 -3.04
CA THR A 123 -28.69 -12.96 -2.78
C THR A 123 -28.41 -14.33 -3.39
N THR A 124 -27.31 -14.50 -4.13
CA THR A 124 -27.03 -15.75 -4.83
C THR A 124 -26.50 -16.85 -3.91
N ASN A 125 -27.10 -18.04 -4.00
CA ASN A 125 -26.67 -19.23 -3.26
C ASN A 125 -25.75 -20.16 -4.08
N SER A 126 -25.58 -19.92 -5.38
CA SER A 126 -24.68 -20.72 -6.22
C SER A 126 -23.22 -20.39 -5.92
N LYS A 127 -22.39 -21.37 -5.54
CA LYS A 127 -20.97 -21.18 -5.22
C LYS A 127 -20.22 -20.47 -6.34
N ARG A 128 -20.44 -20.93 -7.59
CA ARG A 128 -19.78 -20.36 -8.76
C ARG A 128 -20.18 -18.90 -9.00
N LYS A 129 -21.49 -18.59 -8.96
CA LYS A 129 -21.97 -17.21 -9.14
C LYS A 129 -21.48 -16.33 -7.99
N LEU A 130 -21.52 -16.81 -6.75
CA LEU A 130 -21.05 -16.10 -5.59
C LEU A 130 -19.55 -15.77 -5.68
N LEU A 131 -18.72 -16.71 -6.19
CA LEU A 131 -17.29 -16.48 -6.40
C LEU A 131 -17.04 -15.28 -7.32
N PHE A 132 -17.72 -15.22 -8.46
CA PHE A 132 -17.60 -14.07 -9.38
C PHE A 132 -18.08 -12.76 -8.74
N VAL A 133 -19.21 -12.78 -8.05
CA VAL A 133 -19.75 -11.59 -7.37
C VAL A 133 -18.78 -11.09 -6.31
N ILE A 134 -18.26 -11.98 -5.44
CA ILE A 134 -17.29 -11.63 -4.41
C ILE A 134 -16.02 -11.09 -5.04
N ALA A 135 -15.44 -11.76 -6.03
CA ALA A 135 -14.22 -11.30 -6.70
C ALA A 135 -14.41 -9.92 -7.35
N THR A 136 -15.52 -9.71 -8.07
CA THR A 136 -15.80 -8.44 -8.74
C THR A 136 -15.98 -7.30 -7.73
N ILE A 137 -16.79 -7.51 -6.69
CA ILE A 137 -17.01 -6.48 -5.65
C ILE A 137 -15.69 -6.17 -4.94
N THR A 138 -14.92 -7.19 -4.58
CA THR A 138 -13.61 -7.01 -3.93
C THR A 138 -12.66 -6.20 -4.82
N PHE A 139 -12.57 -6.53 -6.10
CA PHE A 139 -11.68 -5.85 -7.06
C PHE A 139 -11.99 -4.35 -7.17
N PHE A 140 -13.27 -3.98 -7.36
CA PHE A 140 -13.64 -2.56 -7.47
C PHE A 140 -13.64 -1.83 -6.12
N MET A 141 -14.01 -2.52 -5.05
CA MET A 141 -13.99 -1.94 -3.71
C MET A 141 -12.56 -1.60 -3.27
N SER A 142 -11.61 -2.49 -3.55
CA SER A 142 -10.20 -2.28 -3.19
C SER A 142 -9.56 -1.11 -3.93
N ALA A 143 -10.01 -0.80 -5.13
CA ALA A 143 -9.54 0.39 -5.84
C ALA A 143 -9.89 1.73 -5.17
N VAL A 144 -10.85 1.72 -4.23
CA VAL A 144 -11.37 2.91 -3.54
C VAL A 144 -11.03 2.91 -2.04
N LEU A 145 -11.06 1.73 -1.40
CA LEU A 145 -11.01 1.59 0.06
C LEU A 145 -9.66 1.11 0.61
N ASP A 146 -8.74 0.71 -0.21
CA ASP A 146 -7.57 -0.10 0.06
C ASP A 146 -7.83 -1.63 0.16
N ASN A 147 -6.74 -2.40 -0.03
CA ASN A 147 -6.79 -3.85 -0.06
C ASN A 147 -7.04 -4.48 1.32
N LEU A 148 -6.49 -3.90 2.38
CA LEU A 148 -6.64 -4.40 3.74
C LEU A 148 -8.09 -4.27 4.24
N THR A 149 -8.64 -3.05 4.19
CA THR A 149 -10.00 -2.77 4.63
C THR A 149 -11.03 -3.54 3.81
N THR A 150 -10.87 -3.55 2.49
CA THR A 150 -11.72 -4.33 1.58
C THR A 150 -11.73 -5.81 1.96
N SER A 151 -10.57 -6.38 2.28
CA SER A 151 -10.46 -7.78 2.67
C SER A 151 -11.19 -8.07 3.97
N ILE A 152 -11.09 -7.20 4.98
CA ILE A 152 -11.83 -7.33 6.24
C ILE A 152 -13.33 -7.35 6.00
N VAL A 153 -13.85 -6.34 5.27
CA VAL A 153 -15.29 -6.22 4.98
C VAL A 153 -15.80 -7.45 4.22
N MET A 154 -15.06 -7.89 3.22
CA MET A 154 -15.46 -9.04 2.40
C MET A 154 -15.36 -10.38 3.15
N VAL A 155 -14.40 -10.54 4.06
CA VAL A 155 -14.34 -11.72 4.96
C VAL A 155 -15.52 -11.74 5.89
N MET A 156 -15.89 -10.61 6.50
CA MET A 156 -17.09 -10.53 7.34
C MET A 156 -18.37 -10.89 6.57
N LEU A 157 -18.41 -10.51 5.28
CA LEU A 157 -19.51 -10.88 4.40
C LEU A 157 -19.56 -12.40 4.12
N ILE A 158 -18.44 -13.02 3.72
CA ILE A 158 -18.44 -14.47 3.43
C ILE A 158 -18.75 -15.30 4.68
N ARG A 159 -18.41 -14.83 5.88
CA ARG A 159 -18.84 -15.47 7.15
C ARG A 159 -20.34 -15.53 7.33
N LYS A 160 -21.05 -14.49 6.87
CA LYS A 160 -22.53 -14.47 6.93
C LYS A 160 -23.18 -15.36 5.86
N LEU A 161 -22.49 -15.59 4.72
CA LEU A 161 -23.03 -16.30 3.58
C LEU A 161 -22.64 -17.78 3.55
N ILE A 162 -21.49 -18.15 4.12
CA ILE A 162 -20.88 -19.47 3.97
C ILE A 162 -20.58 -20.09 5.33
N GLY A 163 -21.29 -21.13 5.70
CA GLY A 163 -21.09 -21.85 6.98
C GLY A 163 -19.84 -22.73 6.99
N ASN A 164 -19.48 -23.35 5.89
CA ASN A 164 -18.34 -24.25 5.80
C ASN A 164 -17.00 -23.48 5.76
N TYR A 165 -16.14 -23.69 6.77
CA TYR A 165 -14.86 -23.00 6.87
C TYR A 165 -13.88 -23.32 5.73
N LYS A 166 -13.89 -24.56 5.18
CA LYS A 166 -13.02 -24.93 4.04
C LYS A 166 -13.43 -24.19 2.76
N GLU A 167 -14.72 -23.98 2.58
CA GLU A 167 -15.21 -23.14 1.48
C GLU A 167 -14.82 -21.67 1.69
N ARG A 168 -14.95 -21.16 2.92
CA ARG A 168 -14.49 -19.79 3.23
C ARG A 168 -13.00 -19.61 2.97
N TRP A 169 -12.17 -20.61 3.16
CA TRP A 169 -10.75 -20.54 2.79
C TRP A 169 -10.54 -20.27 1.31
N ILE A 170 -11.33 -20.91 0.43
CA ILE A 170 -11.25 -20.66 -1.02
C ILE A 170 -11.72 -19.24 -1.34
N PHE A 171 -12.88 -18.82 -0.80
CA PHE A 171 -13.40 -17.48 -1.02
C PHE A 171 -12.49 -16.41 -0.41
N GLY A 172 -11.95 -16.60 0.79
CA GLY A 172 -10.97 -15.72 1.43
C GLY A 172 -9.70 -15.57 0.59
N SER A 173 -9.20 -16.68 0.02
CA SER A 173 -8.04 -16.62 -0.88
C SER A 173 -8.31 -15.80 -2.15
N ILE A 174 -9.51 -15.91 -2.72
CA ILE A 174 -9.91 -15.07 -3.86
C ILE A 174 -10.11 -13.62 -3.46
N ILE A 175 -10.59 -13.35 -2.26
CA ILE A 175 -10.65 -11.98 -1.72
C ILE A 175 -9.24 -11.38 -1.68
N VAL A 176 -8.22 -12.09 -1.18
CA VAL A 176 -6.83 -11.61 -1.15
C VAL A 176 -6.34 -11.27 -2.56
N ILE A 177 -6.50 -12.20 -3.52
CA ILE A 177 -6.06 -11.99 -4.91
C ILE A 177 -6.80 -10.79 -5.54
N ALA A 178 -8.13 -10.74 -5.39
CA ALA A 178 -8.94 -9.68 -5.98
C ALA A 178 -8.70 -8.32 -5.31
N ALA A 179 -8.44 -8.28 -4.00
CA ALA A 179 -8.14 -7.05 -3.28
C ALA A 179 -6.78 -6.48 -3.71
N ASN A 180 -5.73 -7.28 -3.73
CA ASN A 180 -4.41 -6.84 -4.16
C ASN A 180 -4.40 -6.42 -5.64
N SER A 181 -5.04 -7.20 -6.53
CA SER A 181 -5.18 -6.81 -7.93
C SER A 181 -6.05 -5.56 -8.11
N GLY A 182 -7.11 -5.41 -7.30
CA GLY A 182 -7.99 -4.24 -7.32
C GLY A 182 -7.30 -2.97 -6.81
N GLY A 183 -6.41 -3.10 -5.81
CA GLY A 183 -5.61 -1.99 -5.29
C GLY A 183 -4.55 -1.50 -6.27
N ALA A 184 -3.98 -2.40 -7.07
CA ALA A 184 -2.82 -2.10 -7.92
C ALA A 184 -3.08 -1.12 -9.08
N TRP A 185 -4.32 -0.99 -9.57
CA TRP A 185 -4.65 -0.11 -10.69
C TRP A 185 -5.18 1.27 -10.28
N SER A 186 -5.32 1.50 -8.99
CA SER A 186 -5.79 2.78 -8.47
C SER A 186 -4.69 3.43 -7.60
N PRO A 187 -4.48 4.75 -7.70
CA PRO A 187 -3.47 5.44 -6.89
C PRO A 187 -3.75 5.42 -5.39
N ILE A 188 -5.00 5.10 -4.97
CA ILE A 188 -5.44 5.07 -3.57
C ILE A 188 -5.84 3.65 -3.10
N GLY A 189 -5.71 2.65 -3.96
CA GLY A 189 -6.21 1.30 -3.69
C GLY A 189 -5.25 0.37 -2.94
N ASP A 190 -3.98 0.74 -2.83
CA ASP A 190 -2.95 0.03 -2.07
C ASP A 190 -1.97 1.04 -1.48
N VAL A 191 -1.38 0.74 -0.33
CA VAL A 191 -0.34 1.60 0.29
C VAL A 191 0.82 1.82 -0.67
N THR A 192 1.20 0.83 -1.46
CA THR A 192 2.28 0.92 -2.45
C THR A 192 1.99 1.91 -3.55
N THR A 193 0.77 1.89 -4.11
CA THR A 193 0.34 2.86 -5.12
C THR A 193 0.18 4.25 -4.52
N ILE A 194 -0.30 4.36 -3.27
CA ILE A 194 -0.36 5.63 -2.54
C ILE A 194 1.03 6.26 -2.44
N MET A 195 2.04 5.49 -2.02
CA MET A 195 3.41 5.98 -1.88
C MET A 195 3.97 6.49 -3.21
N LEU A 196 3.84 5.72 -4.28
CA LEU A 196 4.28 6.13 -5.62
C LEU A 196 3.56 7.38 -6.12
N TRP A 197 2.26 7.49 -5.83
CA TRP A 197 1.45 8.63 -6.25
C TRP A 197 1.73 9.90 -5.44
N VAL A 198 1.87 9.80 -4.12
CA VAL A 198 2.21 10.93 -3.24
C VAL A 198 3.57 11.51 -3.62
N ARG A 199 4.56 10.66 -3.85
CA ARG A 199 5.93 11.05 -4.25
C ARG A 199 6.04 11.50 -5.72
N GLY A 200 4.97 11.42 -6.52
CA GLY A 200 4.95 11.86 -7.90
C GLY A 200 5.59 10.90 -8.92
N ASN A 201 5.89 9.66 -8.51
CA ASN A 201 6.38 8.63 -9.43
C ASN A 201 5.32 8.23 -10.46
N ILE A 202 4.04 8.19 -10.04
CA ILE A 202 2.88 7.89 -10.89
C ILE A 202 1.82 8.98 -10.77
N SER A 203 1.04 9.17 -11.84
CA SER A 203 -0.15 10.04 -11.87
C SER A 203 -1.43 9.22 -11.94
N THR A 204 -2.54 9.79 -11.49
CA THR A 204 -3.86 9.14 -11.56
C THR A 204 -4.29 8.89 -13.01
N SER A 205 -4.00 9.84 -13.90
CA SER A 205 -4.40 9.81 -15.31
C SER A 205 -3.72 8.70 -16.11
N ALA A 206 -2.50 8.35 -15.76
CA ALA A 206 -1.76 7.27 -16.42
C ALA A 206 -1.97 5.91 -15.72
N THR A 207 -1.98 5.86 -14.39
CA THR A 207 -2.05 4.61 -13.63
C THR A 207 -3.34 3.84 -13.93
N ILE A 208 -4.50 4.52 -13.94
CA ILE A 208 -5.78 3.87 -14.14
C ILE A 208 -5.86 3.16 -15.51
N PRO A 209 -5.63 3.82 -16.66
CA PRO A 209 -5.73 3.15 -17.95
C PRO A 209 -4.65 2.09 -18.18
N HIS A 210 -3.40 2.31 -17.70
CA HIS A 210 -2.31 1.38 -17.95
C HIS A 210 -2.42 0.11 -17.11
N LEU A 211 -2.88 0.21 -15.85
CA LEU A 211 -2.88 -0.92 -14.92
C LEU A 211 -4.24 -1.61 -14.77
N PHE A 212 -5.34 -1.01 -15.24
CA PHE A 212 -6.67 -1.61 -15.10
C PHE A 212 -6.76 -2.99 -15.76
N LEU A 213 -6.37 -3.12 -17.03
CA LEU A 213 -6.47 -4.39 -17.75
C LEU A 213 -5.51 -5.47 -17.22
N PRO A 214 -4.22 -5.17 -16.97
CA PRO A 214 -3.31 -6.10 -16.29
C PRO A 214 -3.84 -6.61 -14.95
N SER A 215 -4.33 -5.71 -14.12
CA SER A 215 -4.89 -6.02 -12.80
C SER A 215 -6.18 -6.84 -12.89
N LEU A 216 -7.04 -6.53 -13.86
CA LEU A 216 -8.26 -7.29 -14.11
C LEU A 216 -7.93 -8.74 -14.53
N VAL A 217 -6.98 -8.92 -15.44
CA VAL A 217 -6.56 -10.25 -15.90
C VAL A 217 -5.93 -11.04 -14.77
N SER A 218 -5.10 -10.40 -13.93
CA SER A 218 -4.49 -11.06 -12.78
C SER A 218 -5.51 -11.59 -11.76
N ALA A 219 -6.63 -10.89 -11.57
CA ALA A 219 -7.73 -11.36 -10.72
C ALA A 219 -8.60 -12.42 -11.41
N LEU A 220 -8.91 -12.23 -12.70
CA LEU A 220 -9.82 -13.13 -13.44
C LEU A 220 -9.25 -14.53 -13.67
N VAL A 221 -7.96 -14.65 -13.95
CA VAL A 221 -7.34 -15.96 -14.26
C VAL A 221 -7.52 -16.95 -13.10
N PRO A 222 -7.17 -16.64 -11.84
CA PRO A 222 -7.44 -17.52 -10.70
C PRO A 222 -8.92 -17.78 -10.48
N VAL A 223 -9.78 -16.78 -10.63
CA VAL A 223 -11.23 -16.91 -10.46
C VAL A 223 -11.81 -17.88 -11.48
N LEU A 224 -11.42 -17.77 -12.77
CA LEU A 224 -11.87 -18.66 -13.83
C LEU A 224 -11.44 -20.10 -13.59
N ILE A 225 -10.20 -20.31 -13.16
CA ILE A 225 -9.68 -21.66 -12.87
C ILE A 225 -10.46 -22.28 -11.70
N ILE A 226 -10.58 -21.57 -10.58
CA ILE A 226 -11.30 -22.08 -9.38
C ILE A 226 -12.77 -22.30 -9.68
N SER A 227 -13.40 -21.44 -10.48
CA SER A 227 -14.82 -21.55 -10.83
C SER A 227 -15.18 -22.88 -11.52
N ARG A 228 -14.22 -23.51 -12.21
CA ARG A 228 -14.43 -24.81 -12.86
C ARG A 228 -14.55 -25.97 -11.87
N TYR A 229 -13.94 -25.81 -10.69
CA TYR A 229 -13.97 -26.84 -9.64
C TYR A 229 -15.06 -26.59 -8.58
N LEU A 230 -15.64 -25.40 -8.57
CA LEU A 230 -16.59 -24.98 -7.55
C LEU A 230 -18.04 -25.22 -8.00
N HIS A 231 -18.66 -26.30 -7.49
CA HIS A 231 -20.01 -26.68 -7.84
C HIS A 231 -20.95 -26.70 -6.63
N GLY A 232 -22.26 -26.58 -6.86
CA GLY A 232 -23.28 -26.66 -5.83
C GLY A 232 -23.69 -25.31 -5.23
N LYS A 233 -24.43 -25.41 -4.12
CA LYS A 233 -24.96 -24.23 -3.39
C LYS A 233 -24.18 -24.05 -2.09
N VAL A 234 -24.05 -22.81 -1.65
CA VAL A 234 -23.55 -22.46 -0.31
C VAL A 234 -24.66 -22.68 0.72
N THR A 235 -24.28 -23.17 1.89
CA THR A 235 -25.17 -23.25 3.06
C THR A 235 -24.80 -22.12 4.02
N PRO A 236 -25.75 -21.23 4.36
CA PRO A 236 -25.49 -20.23 5.37
C PRO A 236 -25.20 -20.88 6.73
N PRO A 237 -24.43 -20.21 7.61
CA PRO A 237 -24.20 -20.72 8.97
C PRO A 237 -25.50 -20.77 9.76
N ASN A 238 -25.62 -21.72 10.69
CA ASN A 238 -26.70 -21.79 11.64
C ASN A 238 -26.59 -20.58 12.61
N ALA A 239 -27.62 -19.72 12.62
CA ALA A 239 -27.78 -18.55 13.45
C ALA A 239 -26.47 -17.83 13.85
N PHE A 240 -26.17 -16.74 13.20
CA PHE A 240 -25.10 -15.83 13.61
C PHE A 240 -25.46 -15.22 14.97
N GLU A 241 -24.63 -15.35 16.00
CA GLU A 241 -24.75 -14.59 17.22
C GLU A 241 -24.60 -13.09 16.86
N GLU A 242 -25.70 -12.36 16.97
CA GLU A 242 -25.74 -10.91 16.76
C GLU A 242 -24.93 -10.23 17.85
N ASN A 243 -23.71 -9.81 17.55
CA ASN A 243 -22.86 -9.06 18.48
C ASN A 243 -23.55 -7.74 18.90
N ARG A 244 -23.33 -7.34 20.16
CA ARG A 244 -23.85 -6.09 20.77
C ARG A 244 -23.45 -4.81 20.01
N ASP A 245 -22.41 -4.85 19.19
CA ASP A 245 -21.95 -3.73 18.34
C ASP A 245 -22.97 -3.32 17.25
N ASN A 246 -24.02 -4.13 17.04
CA ASN A 246 -25.10 -3.85 16.09
C ASN A 246 -26.18 -2.88 16.57
N LEU A 247 -26.14 -2.38 17.82
CA LEU A 247 -27.20 -1.49 18.34
C LEU A 247 -27.26 -0.16 17.59
N LEU A 248 -26.12 0.47 17.28
CA LEU A 248 -26.05 1.67 16.47
C LEU A 248 -26.61 1.43 15.05
N LEU A 249 -26.25 0.31 14.45
CA LEU A 249 -26.69 -0.07 13.11
C LEU A 249 -28.21 -0.32 13.01
N LYS A 250 -28.86 -0.69 14.13
CA LYS A 250 -30.34 -0.83 14.22
C LYS A 250 -31.03 0.51 14.30
N VAL A 251 -30.40 1.52 14.88
CA VAL A 251 -30.99 2.86 15.08
C VAL A 251 -30.83 3.75 13.83
N LEU A 252 -29.71 3.64 13.12
CA LEU A 252 -29.44 4.42 11.91
C LEU A 252 -30.35 4.02 10.75
N LYS A 253 -30.97 5.01 10.11
CA LYS A 253 -31.82 4.83 8.92
C LYS A 253 -30.99 4.41 7.72
N ALA A 254 -31.59 3.68 6.78
CA ALA A 254 -30.92 3.26 5.53
C ALA A 254 -30.35 4.43 4.74
N ASN A 255 -31.08 5.55 4.70
CA ASN A 255 -30.63 6.77 3.99
C ASN A 255 -29.41 7.41 4.67
N GLU A 256 -29.30 7.36 5.99
CA GLU A 256 -28.14 7.89 6.74
C GLU A 256 -26.90 7.05 6.47
N LYS A 257 -27.01 5.71 6.47
CA LYS A 257 -25.94 4.79 6.10
C LYS A 257 -25.46 5.00 4.68
N LEU A 258 -26.42 5.17 3.74
CA LEU A 258 -26.11 5.44 2.33
C LEU A 258 -25.43 6.82 2.16
N ALA A 259 -25.90 7.84 2.88
CA ALA A 259 -25.30 9.18 2.82
C ALA A 259 -23.84 9.15 3.31
N ILE A 260 -23.55 8.47 4.44
CA ILE A 260 -22.17 8.32 4.94
C ILE A 260 -21.29 7.58 3.92
N LEU A 261 -21.80 6.50 3.32
CA LEU A 261 -21.09 5.79 2.24
C LEU A 261 -20.79 6.72 1.07
N CYS A 262 -21.80 7.44 0.55
CA CYS A 262 -21.63 8.33 -0.58
C CYS A 262 -20.65 9.47 -0.29
N ILE A 263 -20.73 10.08 0.90
CA ILE A 263 -19.81 11.16 1.29
C ILE A 263 -18.40 10.60 1.47
N GLY A 264 -18.22 9.47 2.15
CA GLY A 264 -16.91 8.87 2.36
C GLY A 264 -16.22 8.48 1.05
N VAL A 265 -16.94 7.79 0.14
CA VAL A 265 -16.44 7.45 -1.18
C VAL A 265 -16.14 8.70 -2.01
N PHE A 266 -17.04 9.71 -1.97
CA PHE A 266 -16.79 10.98 -2.65
C PHE A 266 -15.53 11.66 -2.13
N CYS A 267 -15.32 11.73 -0.80
CA CYS A 267 -14.13 12.34 -0.20
C CYS A 267 -12.85 11.64 -0.68
N LEU A 268 -12.82 10.31 -0.74
CA LEU A 268 -11.66 9.56 -1.25
C LEU A 268 -11.41 9.83 -2.74
N LEU A 269 -12.44 9.74 -3.57
CA LEU A 269 -12.33 9.97 -5.02
C LEU A 269 -12.03 11.44 -5.37
N PHE A 270 -12.37 12.36 -4.48
CA PHE A 270 -12.12 13.79 -4.67
C PHE A 270 -10.63 14.15 -4.45
N VAL A 271 -9.87 13.37 -3.70
CA VAL A 271 -8.45 13.70 -3.41
C VAL A 271 -7.59 13.86 -4.67
N PRO A 272 -7.63 12.96 -5.68
CA PRO A 272 -6.91 13.19 -6.93
C PRO A 272 -7.34 14.47 -7.67
N VAL A 273 -8.63 14.77 -7.67
CA VAL A 273 -9.17 16.00 -8.26
C VAL A 273 -8.67 17.24 -7.52
N PHE A 274 -8.69 17.17 -6.18
CA PHE A 274 -8.15 18.23 -5.31
C PHE A 274 -6.67 18.50 -5.62
N LYS A 275 -5.81 17.45 -5.70
CA LYS A 275 -4.40 17.59 -6.07
C LYS A 275 -4.23 18.27 -7.43
N THR A 276 -5.04 17.88 -8.43
CA THR A 276 -4.93 18.44 -9.79
C THR A 276 -5.33 19.91 -9.85
N ILE A 277 -6.36 20.32 -9.09
CA ILE A 277 -6.88 21.70 -9.11
C ILE A 277 -6.02 22.62 -8.24
N THR A 278 -5.62 22.18 -7.06
CA THR A 278 -4.96 23.04 -6.05
C THR A 278 -3.44 22.94 -6.09
N HIS A 279 -2.87 21.92 -6.72
CA HIS A 279 -1.46 21.53 -6.67
C HIS A 279 -0.94 21.26 -5.25
N LEU A 280 -1.81 21.19 -4.24
CA LEU A 280 -1.44 20.86 -2.87
C LEU A 280 -1.23 19.34 -2.72
N PRO A 281 -0.42 18.93 -1.72
CA PRO A 281 -0.19 17.52 -1.42
C PRO A 281 -1.51 16.78 -1.13
N PRO A 282 -1.61 15.50 -1.50
CA PRO A 282 -2.83 14.69 -1.34
C PRO A 282 -3.36 14.61 0.10
N PHE A 283 -2.47 14.66 1.09
CA PHE A 283 -2.87 14.59 2.50
C PHE A 283 -3.80 15.75 2.91
N MET A 284 -3.66 16.93 2.31
CA MET A 284 -4.57 18.05 2.56
C MET A 284 -5.99 17.76 2.08
N GLY A 285 -6.12 17.10 0.91
CA GLY A 285 -7.41 16.71 0.36
C GLY A 285 -8.13 15.67 1.22
N ILE A 286 -7.42 14.65 1.72
CA ILE A 286 -8.03 13.65 2.57
C ILE A 286 -8.41 14.22 3.95
N LEU A 287 -7.59 15.10 4.55
CA LEU A 287 -7.93 15.77 5.81
C LEU A 287 -9.17 16.63 5.69
N MET A 288 -9.35 17.32 4.56
CA MET A 288 -10.59 18.05 4.26
C MET A 288 -11.78 17.08 4.18
N GLY A 289 -11.61 15.94 3.51
CA GLY A 289 -12.63 14.88 3.44
C GLY A 289 -13.02 14.34 4.84
N VAL A 290 -12.04 14.06 5.68
CA VAL A 290 -12.26 13.63 7.08
C VAL A 290 -13.04 14.71 7.85
N GLY A 291 -12.67 15.98 7.71
CA GLY A 291 -13.37 17.10 8.35
C GLY A 291 -14.84 17.21 7.93
N ILE A 292 -15.12 17.08 6.64
CA ILE A 292 -16.49 17.07 6.10
C ILE A 292 -17.30 15.91 6.68
N LEU A 293 -16.73 14.71 6.64
CA LEU A 293 -17.40 13.51 7.12
C LEU A 293 -17.64 13.55 8.63
N TRP A 294 -16.70 14.10 9.38
CA TRP A 294 -16.83 14.31 10.83
C TRP A 294 -17.96 15.26 11.16
N ILE A 295 -17.97 16.46 10.53
CA ILE A 295 -19.06 17.44 10.75
C ILE A 295 -20.41 16.82 10.38
N PHE A 296 -20.48 16.08 9.27
CA PHE A 296 -21.71 15.41 8.85
C PHE A 296 -22.21 14.40 9.90
N THR A 297 -21.34 13.55 10.43
CA THR A 297 -21.71 12.56 11.45
C THR A 297 -22.16 13.22 12.76
N GLU A 298 -21.50 14.30 13.21
CA GLU A 298 -21.93 15.07 14.39
C GLU A 298 -23.31 15.73 14.20
N LEU A 299 -23.57 16.31 13.03
CA LEU A 299 -24.89 16.90 12.71
C LEU A 299 -25.98 15.82 12.64
N MET A 300 -25.67 14.65 12.10
CA MET A 300 -26.56 13.49 12.09
C MET A 300 -26.92 13.04 13.52
N TYR A 301 -25.95 12.94 14.41
CA TYR A 301 -26.16 12.55 15.80
C TYR A 301 -26.98 13.55 16.61
N ARG A 302 -27.00 14.83 16.21
CA ARG A 302 -27.89 15.83 16.82
C ARG A 302 -29.36 15.55 16.53
N LYS A 303 -29.67 15.00 15.35
CA LYS A 303 -31.05 14.74 14.90
C LYS A 303 -31.59 13.39 15.32
N THR A 304 -30.73 12.46 15.71
CA THR A 304 -31.09 11.07 16.03
C THR A 304 -30.96 10.85 17.53
N PRO A 305 -32.03 10.42 18.23
CA PRO A 305 -32.02 10.16 19.66
C PRO A 305 -31.24 8.86 19.94
N ILE A 306 -29.92 8.96 19.98
CA ILE A 306 -28.99 7.85 20.28
C ILE A 306 -28.32 8.15 21.61
N ASN A 307 -28.22 7.12 22.50
CA ASN A 307 -27.46 7.23 23.73
C ASN A 307 -26.00 7.64 23.45
N GLU A 308 -25.44 8.53 24.27
CA GLU A 308 -24.07 9.05 24.09
C GLU A 308 -23.02 7.92 23.98
N ASP A 309 -23.21 6.83 24.74
CA ASP A 309 -22.31 5.68 24.72
C ASP A 309 -22.28 4.93 23.37
N LEU A 310 -23.34 5.03 22.59
CA LEU A 310 -23.48 4.39 21.27
C LEU A 310 -22.99 5.29 20.13
N LYS A 311 -22.80 6.58 20.37
CA LYS A 311 -22.27 7.51 19.35
C LYS A 311 -20.83 7.16 19.02
N LEU A 312 -20.58 6.83 17.76
CA LEU A 312 -19.23 6.60 17.23
C LEU A 312 -18.61 7.94 16.84
N ARG A 313 -18.28 8.75 17.83
CA ARG A 313 -17.53 9.99 17.62
C ARG A 313 -16.14 9.67 17.09
N LEU A 314 -15.53 10.65 16.39
CA LEU A 314 -14.21 10.47 15.77
C LEU A 314 -13.16 9.91 16.75
N SER A 315 -13.16 10.31 18.01
CA SER A 315 -12.24 9.78 19.03
C SER A 315 -12.34 8.25 19.19
N LYS A 316 -13.56 7.68 19.14
CA LYS A 316 -13.78 6.24 19.18
C LYS A 316 -13.39 5.55 17.86
N VAL A 317 -13.56 6.24 16.74
CA VAL A 317 -13.15 5.73 15.41
C VAL A 317 -11.63 5.70 15.30
N VAL A 318 -10.96 6.78 15.71
CA VAL A 318 -9.49 6.85 15.71
C VAL A 318 -8.86 5.77 16.60
N SER A 319 -9.50 5.41 17.72
CA SER A 319 -9.00 4.33 18.57
C SER A 319 -9.10 2.92 17.96
N ARG A 320 -9.84 2.76 16.86
CA ARG A 320 -9.97 1.50 16.12
C ARG A 320 -8.96 1.36 14.96
N ILE A 321 -8.26 2.45 14.63
CA ILE A 321 -7.23 2.43 13.59
C ILE A 321 -6.06 1.57 14.06
N ASP A 322 -5.52 0.79 13.13
CA ASP A 322 -4.33 -0.02 13.38
C ASP A 322 -3.07 0.84 13.51
N GLY A 323 -2.83 1.33 14.73
CA GLY A 323 -1.64 2.12 15.05
C GLY A 323 -0.33 1.33 14.90
N ALA A 324 -0.36 -0.01 15.01
CA ALA A 324 0.83 -0.83 14.81
C ALA A 324 1.27 -0.80 13.35
N THR A 325 0.33 -0.87 12.41
CA THR A 325 0.62 -0.73 10.98
C THR A 325 1.23 0.65 10.65
N LEU A 326 0.71 1.74 11.24
CA LEU A 326 1.28 3.08 11.04
C LEU A 326 2.72 3.19 11.59
N MET A 327 2.98 2.62 12.77
CA MET A 327 4.33 2.58 13.35
C MET A 327 5.28 1.70 12.54
N PHE A 328 4.79 0.62 11.96
CA PHE A 328 5.55 -0.20 11.03
C PHE A 328 5.98 0.60 9.79
N PHE A 329 5.05 1.32 9.16
CA PHE A 329 5.37 2.16 8.01
C PHE A 329 6.36 3.27 8.36
N LEU A 330 6.18 3.95 9.48
CA LEU A 330 7.16 4.94 9.96
C LEU A 330 8.56 4.34 10.07
N GLY A 331 8.69 3.21 10.76
CA GLY A 331 9.99 2.57 11.01
C GLY A 331 10.68 2.09 9.74
N ILE A 332 9.94 1.45 8.82
CA ILE A 332 10.52 0.93 7.58
C ILE A 332 10.90 2.04 6.61
N LEU A 333 10.10 3.10 6.50
CA LEU A 333 10.41 4.25 5.67
C LEU A 333 11.66 4.98 6.19
N LEU A 334 11.78 5.18 7.50
CA LEU A 334 13.01 5.70 8.12
C LEU A 334 14.23 4.83 7.83
N ALA A 335 14.08 3.49 7.89
CA ALA A 335 15.17 2.57 7.60
C ALA A 335 15.65 2.67 6.16
N VAL A 336 14.72 2.72 5.20
CA VAL A 336 15.03 2.83 3.77
C VAL A 336 15.64 4.19 3.45
N ASP A 337 15.16 5.28 4.04
CA ASP A 337 15.69 6.61 3.82
C ASP A 337 17.14 6.77 4.34
N ALA A 338 17.47 6.18 5.50
CA ALA A 338 18.85 6.14 5.98
C ALA A 338 19.78 5.42 4.99
N LEU A 339 19.31 4.32 4.35
CA LEU A 339 20.08 3.63 3.32
C LEU A 339 20.17 4.45 2.01
N ARG A 340 19.13 5.19 1.64
CA ARG A 340 19.14 6.12 0.51
C ARG A 340 20.20 7.21 0.71
N CYS A 341 20.15 7.89 1.85
CA CYS A 341 21.09 8.97 2.19
C CYS A 341 22.55 8.47 2.27
N SER A 342 22.78 7.22 2.67
CA SER A 342 24.11 6.63 2.72
C SER A 342 24.70 6.20 1.35
N GLY A 343 23.89 6.26 0.27
CA GLY A 343 24.29 5.82 -1.08
C GLY A 343 24.27 4.32 -1.32
N VAL A 344 23.86 3.51 -0.32
CA VAL A 344 23.74 2.04 -0.46
C VAL A 344 22.76 1.67 -1.55
N LEU A 345 21.59 2.31 -1.56
CA LEU A 345 20.53 1.98 -2.52
C LEU A 345 20.94 2.37 -3.95
N GLY A 346 21.60 3.51 -4.14
CA GLY A 346 22.15 3.91 -5.44
C GLY A 346 23.22 2.95 -5.96
N SER A 347 24.10 2.45 -5.10
CA SER A 347 25.09 1.43 -5.49
C SER A 347 24.42 0.11 -5.87
N PHE A 348 23.34 -0.24 -5.20
CA PHE A 348 22.57 -1.47 -5.47
C PHE A 348 21.79 -1.36 -6.78
N SER A 349 21.21 -0.19 -7.10
CA SER A 349 20.54 0.03 -8.39
C SER A 349 21.51 -0.12 -9.56
N LEU A 350 22.69 0.47 -9.47
CA LEU A 350 23.72 0.34 -10.51
C LEU A 350 24.13 -1.13 -10.72
N TRP A 351 24.27 -1.91 -9.63
CA TRP A 351 24.55 -3.34 -9.73
C TRP A 351 23.40 -4.12 -10.38
N LEU A 352 22.14 -3.78 -10.08
CA LEU A 352 20.98 -4.41 -10.72
C LEU A 352 20.91 -4.09 -12.22
N ASP A 353 21.16 -2.84 -12.58
CA ASP A 353 21.14 -2.38 -13.97
C ASP A 353 22.24 -3.06 -14.78
N ASP A 354 23.45 -3.18 -14.23
CA ASP A 354 24.59 -3.84 -14.87
C ASP A 354 24.39 -5.36 -14.99
N THR A 355 23.75 -6.00 -14.00
CA THR A 355 23.58 -7.45 -13.94
C THR A 355 22.37 -7.93 -14.72
N ILE A 356 21.25 -7.23 -14.65
CA ILE A 356 19.95 -7.64 -15.22
C ILE A 356 19.65 -6.82 -16.48
N GLY A 357 19.88 -5.50 -16.45
CA GLY A 357 19.75 -4.58 -17.59
C GLY A 357 18.37 -4.50 -18.23
N ASN A 358 17.33 -5.07 -17.58
CA ASN A 358 15.97 -5.12 -18.10
C ASN A 358 14.96 -4.71 -17.04
N VAL A 359 14.31 -3.58 -17.25
CA VAL A 359 13.34 -2.97 -16.32
C VAL A 359 12.17 -3.91 -15.99
N TYR A 360 11.68 -4.67 -16.95
CA TYR A 360 10.61 -5.63 -16.72
C TYR A 360 11.05 -6.80 -15.82
N ALA A 361 12.26 -7.31 -16.06
CA ALA A 361 12.81 -8.41 -15.27
C ALA A 361 13.05 -7.97 -13.81
N VAL A 362 13.60 -6.76 -13.59
CA VAL A 362 13.79 -6.17 -12.25
C VAL A 362 12.46 -6.09 -11.51
N ASN A 363 11.43 -5.54 -12.14
CA ASN A 363 10.11 -5.41 -11.52
C ASN A 363 9.43 -6.75 -11.25
N LEU A 364 9.56 -7.74 -12.15
CA LEU A 364 9.05 -9.09 -11.91
C LEU A 364 9.73 -9.78 -10.72
N ILE A 365 11.04 -9.56 -10.55
CA ILE A 365 11.78 -10.08 -9.39
C ILE A 365 11.30 -9.39 -8.11
N ILE A 366 11.18 -8.06 -8.10
CA ILE A 366 10.65 -7.29 -6.95
C ILE A 366 9.24 -7.79 -6.60
N GLY A 367 8.36 -7.97 -7.57
CA GLY A 367 7.02 -8.49 -7.34
C GLY A 367 7.00 -9.94 -6.84
N THR A 368 7.94 -10.77 -7.26
CA THR A 368 8.09 -12.13 -6.71
C THR A 368 8.59 -12.11 -5.27
N LEU A 369 9.50 -11.21 -4.94
CA LEU A 369 9.96 -10.98 -3.56
C LEU A 369 8.82 -10.46 -2.69
N SER A 370 7.89 -9.68 -3.23
CA SER A 370 6.68 -9.21 -2.53
C SER A 370 5.79 -10.36 -2.03
N ALA A 371 5.92 -11.56 -2.55
CA ALA A 371 5.25 -12.73 -2.00
C ALA A 371 5.74 -13.13 -0.60
N ILE A 372 7.02 -12.90 -0.33
CA ILE A 372 7.67 -13.32 0.92
C ILE A 372 7.72 -12.17 1.91
N VAL A 373 7.87 -10.97 1.38
CA VAL A 373 8.07 -9.74 2.13
C VAL A 373 6.94 -8.79 1.82
N ASP A 374 6.48 -8.05 2.82
CA ASP A 374 5.46 -7.01 2.66
C ASP A 374 5.83 -6.07 1.50
N ASN A 375 4.86 -5.74 0.67
CA ASN A 375 5.03 -4.94 -0.56
C ASN A 375 5.55 -3.52 -0.28
N VAL A 376 5.22 -2.92 0.86
CA VAL A 376 5.58 -1.53 1.21
C VAL A 376 7.09 -1.31 1.32
N PRO A 377 7.86 -2.13 2.06
CA PRO A 377 9.31 -2.01 2.12
C PRO A 377 9.99 -2.14 0.75
N LEU A 378 9.46 -2.99 -0.12
CA LEU A 378 10.03 -3.20 -1.46
C LEU A 378 9.84 -1.98 -2.35
N VAL A 379 8.65 -1.39 -2.33
CA VAL A 379 8.37 -0.15 -3.09
C VAL A 379 9.17 1.02 -2.52
N ALA A 380 9.27 1.14 -1.19
CA ALA A 380 10.10 2.16 -0.56
C ALA A 380 11.58 2.00 -1.00
N GLY A 381 12.09 0.77 -0.99
CA GLY A 381 13.44 0.45 -1.48
C GLY A 381 13.63 0.85 -2.94
N ALA A 382 12.68 0.52 -3.82
CA ALA A 382 12.74 0.88 -5.23
C ALA A 382 12.73 2.40 -5.47
N ILE A 383 11.88 3.14 -4.72
CA ILE A 383 11.88 4.61 -4.76
C ILE A 383 13.23 5.18 -4.30
N GLY A 384 13.84 4.57 -3.28
CA GLY A 384 15.16 4.99 -2.78
C GLY A 384 16.33 4.61 -3.71
N MET A 385 16.17 3.55 -4.52
CA MET A 385 17.17 3.12 -5.50
C MET A 385 17.17 3.97 -6.78
N TYR A 386 16.00 4.35 -7.26
CA TYR A 386 15.82 5.03 -8.54
C TYR A 386 15.17 6.41 -8.30
N PRO A 387 15.85 7.51 -8.61
CA PRO A 387 15.22 8.82 -8.61
C PRO A 387 14.26 8.96 -9.80
N VAL A 388 13.21 9.76 -9.63
CA VAL A 388 12.38 10.16 -10.78
C VAL A 388 13.23 11.04 -11.70
N ALA A 389 13.40 10.60 -12.96
CA ALA A 389 14.16 11.37 -13.94
C ALA A 389 13.40 12.65 -14.30
N SER A 390 14.07 13.80 -14.19
CA SER A 390 13.50 15.08 -14.60
C SER A 390 13.76 15.33 -16.08
N ASP A 391 12.90 16.16 -16.70
CA ASP A 391 13.10 16.61 -18.08
C ASP A 391 14.48 17.27 -18.29
N ALA A 392 15.01 17.95 -17.26
CA ALA A 392 16.34 18.53 -17.30
C ALA A 392 17.43 17.45 -17.36
N MET A 393 17.31 16.35 -16.64
CA MET A 393 18.25 15.22 -16.70
C MET A 393 18.25 14.58 -18.08
N VAL A 394 17.07 14.39 -18.67
CA VAL A 394 16.92 13.83 -20.02
C VAL A 394 17.50 14.78 -21.07
N ALA A 395 17.25 16.09 -20.94
CA ALA A 395 17.74 17.10 -21.89
C ALA A 395 19.26 17.31 -21.85
N THR A 396 19.91 17.06 -20.69
CA THR A 396 21.36 17.22 -20.52
C THR A 396 22.16 15.95 -20.81
N ALA A 397 21.49 14.81 -20.93
CA ALA A 397 22.15 13.55 -21.26
C ALA A 397 22.66 13.55 -22.71
N ALA A 398 23.92 13.16 -22.89
CA ALA A 398 24.56 13.14 -24.20
C ALA A 398 24.51 11.75 -24.88
N ASP A 399 24.36 10.69 -24.10
CA ASP A 399 24.34 9.31 -24.60
C ASP A 399 22.91 8.85 -24.90
N PRO A 400 22.60 8.46 -26.15
CA PRO A 400 21.28 7.95 -26.54
C PRO A 400 20.82 6.71 -25.74
N ALA A 401 21.74 5.83 -25.36
CA ALA A 401 21.42 4.65 -24.56
C ALA A 401 21.04 5.05 -23.13
N TYR A 402 21.71 6.03 -22.55
CA TYR A 402 21.39 6.58 -21.24
C TYR A 402 20.04 7.33 -21.24
N ILE A 403 19.75 8.09 -22.32
CA ILE A 403 18.44 8.75 -22.50
C ILE A 403 17.31 7.72 -22.55
N ALA A 404 17.50 6.64 -23.32
CA ALA A 404 16.53 5.56 -23.42
C ALA A 404 16.29 4.87 -22.05
N ASN A 405 17.33 4.70 -21.26
CA ASN A 405 17.20 4.17 -19.90
C ASN A 405 16.46 5.15 -18.96
N LEU A 406 16.83 6.44 -18.98
CA LEU A 406 16.14 7.47 -18.17
C LEU A 406 14.64 7.58 -18.47
N ALA A 407 14.23 7.34 -19.72
CA ALA A 407 12.82 7.37 -20.11
C ALA A 407 11.95 6.35 -19.34
N HIS A 408 12.53 5.27 -18.81
CA HIS A 408 11.80 4.33 -17.96
C HIS A 408 11.52 4.86 -16.55
N PHE A 409 12.29 5.86 -16.10
CA PHE A 409 12.25 6.39 -14.73
C PHE A 409 11.63 7.79 -14.60
N ILE A 410 11.13 8.38 -15.69
CA ILE A 410 10.32 9.61 -15.64
C ILE A 410 9.02 9.35 -14.88
N GLN A 411 8.31 10.41 -14.48
CA GLN A 411 6.95 10.26 -13.95
C GLN A 411 6.09 9.48 -14.96
N ASP A 412 5.33 8.52 -14.46
CA ASP A 412 4.52 7.59 -15.26
C ASP A 412 5.31 6.66 -16.18
N GLY A 413 6.64 6.64 -16.07
CA GLY A 413 7.51 5.74 -16.82
C GLY A 413 7.23 4.26 -16.53
N VAL A 414 7.67 3.41 -17.47
CA VAL A 414 7.42 1.95 -17.42
C VAL A 414 7.84 1.31 -16.09
N PHE A 415 8.97 1.75 -15.52
CA PHE A 415 9.45 1.22 -14.23
C PHE A 415 8.42 1.40 -13.13
N TRP A 416 7.89 2.61 -12.96
CA TRP A 416 7.00 2.95 -11.85
C TRP A 416 5.62 2.34 -12.00
N GLN A 417 5.06 2.37 -13.20
CA GLN A 417 3.77 1.76 -13.48
C GLN A 417 3.84 0.25 -13.28
N PHE A 418 4.87 -0.39 -13.80
CA PHE A 418 5.01 -1.84 -13.67
C PHE A 418 5.38 -2.27 -12.25
N LEU A 419 6.14 -1.43 -11.52
CA LEU A 419 6.42 -1.65 -10.10
C LEU A 419 5.12 -1.65 -9.27
N ALA A 420 4.24 -0.68 -9.51
CA ALA A 420 2.95 -0.61 -8.82
C ALA A 420 2.13 -1.90 -9.01
N TYR A 421 2.08 -2.40 -10.25
CA TYR A 421 1.45 -3.70 -10.55
C TYR A 421 2.17 -4.86 -9.86
N CYS A 422 3.46 -5.00 -10.07
CA CYS A 422 4.25 -6.14 -9.61
C CYS A 422 4.26 -6.25 -8.08
N ALA A 423 4.50 -5.15 -7.38
CA ALA A 423 4.53 -5.14 -5.93
C ALA A 423 3.15 -5.39 -5.32
N GLY A 424 2.11 -4.72 -5.83
CA GLY A 424 0.75 -4.86 -5.32
C GLY A 424 0.19 -6.27 -5.54
N VAL A 425 0.22 -6.77 -6.77
CA VAL A 425 -0.33 -8.09 -7.12
C VAL A 425 0.54 -9.23 -6.58
N GLY A 426 1.86 -9.05 -6.58
CA GLY A 426 2.84 -10.04 -6.13
C GLY A 426 2.62 -10.53 -4.71
N GLY A 427 2.17 -9.66 -3.81
CA GLY A 427 1.82 -10.00 -2.43
C GLY A 427 0.73 -11.06 -2.28
N SER A 428 -0.01 -11.40 -3.36
CA SER A 428 -1.01 -12.47 -3.35
C SER A 428 -0.44 -13.87 -3.53
N MET A 429 0.80 -14.01 -4.01
CA MET A 429 1.38 -15.34 -4.31
C MET A 429 1.58 -16.19 -3.04
N LEU A 430 1.91 -15.56 -1.93
CA LEU A 430 1.85 -16.18 -0.61
C LEU A 430 0.89 -15.37 0.28
N ILE A 431 0.17 -16.04 1.18
CA ILE A 431 -0.84 -15.39 2.01
C ILE A 431 -0.23 -14.37 3.00
N ILE A 432 1.07 -14.47 3.27
CA ILE A 432 1.83 -13.57 4.15
C ILE A 432 2.45 -12.37 3.40
N GLY A 433 2.39 -12.34 2.07
CA GLY A 433 3.06 -11.33 1.24
C GLY A 433 2.35 -9.97 1.20
N SER A 434 1.17 -9.85 1.78
CA SER A 434 0.44 -8.58 1.87
C SER A 434 -0.35 -8.47 3.16
N ALA A 435 -0.61 -7.25 3.63
CA ALA A 435 -1.43 -6.97 4.79
C ALA A 435 -2.84 -7.60 4.65
N ALA A 436 -3.45 -7.53 3.46
CA ALA A 436 -4.71 -8.18 3.13
C ALA A 436 -4.66 -9.70 3.35
N GLY A 437 -3.59 -10.35 2.89
CA GLY A 437 -3.38 -11.79 3.05
C GLY A 437 -3.25 -12.20 4.52
N VAL A 438 -2.42 -11.48 5.28
CA VAL A 438 -2.19 -11.74 6.72
C VAL A 438 -3.49 -11.63 7.50
N VAL A 439 -4.28 -10.59 7.26
CA VAL A 439 -5.56 -10.38 7.96
C VAL A 439 -6.59 -11.46 7.60
N VAL A 440 -6.73 -11.81 6.32
CA VAL A 440 -7.63 -12.89 5.89
C VAL A 440 -7.21 -14.23 6.50
N MET A 441 -5.89 -14.50 6.53
CA MET A 441 -5.32 -15.68 7.18
C MET A 441 -5.70 -15.74 8.66
N GLY A 442 -5.54 -14.63 9.38
CA GLY A 442 -5.87 -14.54 10.81
C GLY A 442 -7.37 -14.66 11.09
N LEU A 443 -8.19 -13.94 10.33
CA LEU A 443 -9.64 -13.96 10.50
C LEU A 443 -10.25 -15.32 10.18
N GLU A 444 -9.87 -15.98 9.10
CA GLU A 444 -10.44 -17.27 8.67
C GLU A 444 -9.66 -18.48 9.17
N GLY A 445 -8.53 -18.28 9.83
CA GLY A 445 -7.67 -19.38 10.27
C GLY A 445 -7.10 -20.19 9.10
N ILE A 446 -6.80 -19.53 7.97
CA ILE A 446 -6.28 -20.21 6.77
C ILE A 446 -4.88 -20.74 7.08
N ASN A 447 -4.67 -22.04 6.87
CA ASN A 447 -3.37 -22.64 7.04
C ASN A 447 -2.41 -22.23 5.91
N PHE A 448 -1.22 -21.73 6.26
CA PHE A 448 -0.20 -21.29 5.29
C PHE A 448 0.16 -22.39 4.27
N ILE A 449 0.40 -23.62 4.74
CA ILE A 449 0.78 -24.74 3.85
C ILE A 449 -0.37 -25.12 2.91
N TRP A 450 -1.61 -25.00 3.36
CA TRP A 450 -2.77 -25.20 2.50
C TRP A 450 -2.85 -24.16 1.39
N TYR A 451 -2.65 -22.88 1.73
CA TYR A 451 -2.62 -21.79 0.76
C TYR A 451 -1.48 -21.99 -0.25
N LEU A 452 -0.28 -22.28 0.23
CA LEU A 452 0.90 -22.56 -0.61
C LEU A 452 0.62 -23.67 -1.64
N LYS A 453 0.00 -24.78 -1.22
CA LYS A 453 -0.27 -25.94 -2.09
C LYS A 453 -1.45 -25.75 -3.04
N ARG A 454 -2.44 -24.93 -2.69
CA ARG A 454 -3.71 -24.84 -3.40
C ARG A 454 -3.93 -23.53 -4.16
N ILE A 455 -3.38 -22.44 -3.66
CA ILE A 455 -3.67 -21.09 -4.14
C ILE A 455 -2.44 -20.44 -4.77
N SER A 456 -1.26 -20.62 -4.21
CA SER A 456 -0.05 -19.87 -4.64
C SER A 456 0.26 -20.01 -6.12
N LEU A 457 0.12 -21.21 -6.70
CA LEU A 457 0.31 -21.40 -8.15
C LEU A 457 -0.76 -20.69 -8.99
N LEU A 458 -1.99 -20.59 -8.49
CA LEU A 458 -3.06 -19.84 -9.17
C LEU A 458 -2.82 -18.34 -9.10
N ALA A 459 -2.39 -17.85 -7.94
CA ALA A 459 -2.01 -16.46 -7.77
C ALA A 459 -0.80 -16.10 -8.65
N LEU A 460 0.22 -16.97 -8.73
CA LEU A 460 1.35 -16.81 -9.63
C LEU A 460 0.91 -16.79 -11.10
N ALA A 461 0.00 -17.69 -11.52
CA ALA A 461 -0.55 -17.68 -12.87
C ALA A 461 -1.30 -16.37 -13.18
N GLY A 462 -2.09 -15.85 -12.23
CA GLY A 462 -2.72 -14.54 -12.32
C GLY A 462 -1.70 -13.41 -12.46
N TYR A 463 -0.71 -13.38 -11.57
CA TYR A 463 0.38 -12.41 -11.59
C TYR A 463 1.11 -12.37 -12.94
N LEU A 464 1.57 -13.52 -13.43
CA LEU A 464 2.29 -13.61 -14.70
C LEU A 464 1.39 -13.27 -15.90
N SER A 465 0.11 -13.65 -15.88
CA SER A 465 -0.83 -13.29 -16.94
C SER A 465 -1.07 -11.79 -17.04
N GLY A 466 -1.26 -11.10 -15.91
CA GLY A 466 -1.41 -9.65 -15.90
C GLY A 466 -0.10 -8.93 -16.27
N ALA A 467 1.04 -9.43 -15.80
CA ALA A 467 2.35 -8.91 -16.21
C ALA A 467 2.56 -9.02 -17.73
N ALA A 468 2.21 -10.16 -18.32
CA ALA A 468 2.26 -10.36 -19.76
C ALA A 468 1.35 -9.38 -20.50
N VAL A 469 0.16 -9.10 -19.99
CA VAL A 469 -0.76 -8.10 -20.57
C VAL A 469 -0.14 -6.71 -20.50
N TYR A 470 0.47 -6.32 -19.37
CA TYR A 470 1.14 -5.01 -19.24
C TYR A 470 2.28 -4.86 -20.25
N ILE A 471 3.14 -5.86 -20.33
CA ILE A 471 4.27 -5.85 -21.28
C ILE A 471 3.75 -5.78 -22.73
N LEU A 472 2.70 -6.54 -23.06
CA LEU A 472 2.09 -6.54 -24.37
C LEU A 472 1.48 -5.19 -24.72
N GLN A 473 0.77 -4.54 -23.80
CA GLN A 473 0.23 -3.19 -23.98
C GLN A 473 1.35 -2.20 -24.26
N ASN A 474 2.45 -2.27 -23.51
CA ASN A 474 3.58 -1.35 -23.66
C ASN A 474 4.30 -1.54 -25.02
N VAL A 475 4.52 -2.79 -25.43
CA VAL A 475 5.19 -3.11 -26.70
C VAL A 475 4.31 -2.81 -27.92
N LEU A 476 2.99 -3.09 -27.84
CA LEU A 476 2.08 -2.92 -28.99
C LEU A 476 1.52 -1.52 -29.13
N LEU A 477 1.25 -0.83 -28.02
CA LEU A 477 0.57 0.44 -28.01
C LEU A 477 1.52 1.61 -27.77
N GLY A 478 2.77 1.36 -27.37
CA GLY A 478 3.75 2.39 -27.04
C GLY A 478 3.31 3.24 -25.84
N ILE A 479 2.56 2.61 -24.92
CA ILE A 479 1.98 3.30 -23.75
C ILE A 479 2.95 3.19 -22.58
#